data_e7074a1d0b15c38d2bb4ea9e729ed87f
#
_entry.id   e7074a1d0b15c38d2bb4ea9e729ed87f
#
_cell.length_a   1.000
_cell.length_b   1.000
_cell.length_c   1.000
_cell.angle_alpha   90.00
_cell.angle_beta   90.00
_cell.angle_gamma   90.00
#
_symmetry.space_group_name_H-M   'P 1'
#
loop_
_entity.id
_entity.type
_entity.pdbx_description
1 polymer ?
#
loop_
_entity_poly.entity_id
_entity_poly.type
_entity_poly.pdbx_seq_one_letter_code
_entity_poly.pdbx_strand_id
1 'polypeptide(L)'
;MLYNRDGFIPIFLFMKKVVFISSGGGHLEELLALKSLFNDIDYTLITEKTDSTLFLKNKYKNVKYLVYGTQDHMFPYLFIFPFNIILSFIYFLIIRPDFVVSTGTHTAVPMCKIAHLFKKKIVWIETMANITTGTKAGKIIYPIADKFIVQWPELLKVYPKAECWGSIF
;
A
#
# COMPACT_ATOMS: atom_id res chain seq x y z
N MET A 1 -2.11 9.61 -13.74
CA MET A 1 -0.99 10.58 -13.74
C MET A 1 -1.03 11.32 -12.42
N LEU A 2 -0.27 10.87 -11.40
CA LEU A 2 -0.15 11.56 -10.09
C LEU A 2 0.69 12.84 -10.24
N TYR A 3 0.37 13.63 -11.23
CA TYR A 3 0.88 14.97 -11.40
C TYR A 3 -0.16 15.94 -10.83
N ASN A 4 0.12 16.48 -9.66
CA ASN A 4 -0.46 17.77 -9.35
C ASN A 4 0.04 18.76 -10.41
N ARG A 5 -0.80 19.69 -10.87
CA ARG A 5 -0.48 20.69 -11.94
C ARG A 5 0.80 21.49 -11.71
N ASP A 6 1.42 21.37 -10.54
CA ASP A 6 2.62 22.11 -10.14
C ASP A 6 3.92 21.29 -10.16
N GLY A 7 3.92 20.08 -10.74
CA GLY A 7 5.14 19.30 -11.01
C GLY A 7 6.00 18.90 -9.79
N PHE A 8 5.47 18.99 -8.59
CA PHE A 8 6.21 18.77 -7.36
C PHE A 8 6.08 17.32 -6.89
N ILE A 9 6.98 16.42 -7.34
CA ILE A 9 7.40 15.33 -6.48
C ILE A 9 8.19 16.03 -5.36
N PRO A 10 7.74 15.99 -4.11
CA PRO A 10 8.46 16.70 -3.09
C PRO A 10 9.88 16.14 -3.01
N ILE A 11 10.89 16.99 -3.21
CA ILE A 11 12.34 16.75 -2.99
C ILE A 11 12.58 16.01 -1.65
N PHE A 12 11.62 16.07 -0.77
CA PHE A 12 11.51 15.42 0.53
C PHE A 12 11.53 13.87 0.48
N LEU A 13 11.19 13.22 -0.65
CA LEU A 13 11.27 11.76 -0.83
C LEU A 13 12.66 11.28 -1.27
N PHE A 14 13.50 12.16 -1.78
CA PHE A 14 14.89 11.83 -2.09
C PHE A 14 15.60 11.41 -0.80
N MET A 15 16.23 10.24 -0.78
CA MET A 15 16.92 9.62 0.36
C MET A 15 16.00 9.01 1.45
N LYS A 16 14.69 8.96 1.28
CA LYS A 16 13.79 8.28 2.21
C LYS A 16 13.51 6.85 1.78
N LYS A 17 13.43 5.95 2.76
CA LYS A 17 13.06 4.55 2.52
C LYS A 17 11.55 4.42 2.45
N VAL A 18 11.07 3.90 1.35
CA VAL A 18 9.63 3.75 1.09
C VAL A 18 9.27 2.28 0.92
N VAL A 19 8.30 1.82 1.69
CA VAL A 19 7.67 0.53 1.46
C VAL A 19 6.41 0.75 0.64
N PHE A 20 6.35 0.11 -0.53
CA PHE A 20 5.13 -0.03 -1.33
C PHE A 20 4.54 -1.40 -1.04
N ILE A 21 3.30 -1.46 -0.57
CA ILE A 21 2.67 -2.71 -0.15
C ILE A 21 1.23 -2.81 -0.66
N SER A 22 0.89 -3.95 -1.25
CA SER A 22 -0.50 -4.29 -1.62
C SER A 22 -0.71 -5.81 -1.63
N SER A 23 -1.96 -6.25 -1.65
CA SER A 23 -2.30 -7.60 -2.07
C SER A 23 -2.03 -7.79 -3.56
N GLY A 24 -2.08 -9.03 -4.05
CA GLY A 24 -2.00 -9.34 -5.47
C GLY A 24 -3.23 -8.82 -6.26
N GLY A 25 -3.22 -9.06 -7.59
CA GLY A 25 -4.31 -8.67 -8.48
C GLY A 25 -4.41 -7.15 -8.72
N GLY A 26 -5.64 -6.63 -8.83
CA GLY A 26 -5.89 -5.22 -9.19
C GLY A 26 -5.22 -4.20 -8.26
N HIS A 27 -5.13 -4.48 -6.96
CA HIS A 27 -4.42 -3.60 -6.03
C HIS A 27 -2.92 -3.50 -6.33
N LEU A 28 -2.31 -4.60 -6.78
CA LEU A 28 -0.92 -4.59 -7.20
C LEU A 28 -0.74 -3.79 -8.50
N GLU A 29 -1.64 -3.94 -9.45
CA GLU A 29 -1.62 -3.16 -10.70
C GLU A 29 -1.75 -1.66 -10.40
N GLU A 30 -2.65 -1.28 -9.51
CA GLU A 30 -2.75 0.11 -9.03
C GLU A 30 -1.44 0.58 -8.38
N LEU A 31 -0.81 -0.25 -7.54
CA LEU A 31 0.47 0.10 -6.91
C LEU A 31 1.59 0.27 -7.96
N LEU A 32 1.63 -0.61 -8.95
CA LEU A 32 2.63 -0.58 -10.02
C LEU A 32 2.40 0.56 -11.02
N ALA A 33 1.23 1.20 -11.06
CA ALA A 33 1.04 2.44 -11.79
C ALA A 33 1.95 3.57 -11.27
N LEU A 34 2.37 3.47 -9.99
CA LEU A 34 3.31 4.39 -9.35
C LEU A 34 4.78 4.10 -9.66
N LYS A 35 5.09 3.15 -10.53
CA LYS A 35 6.47 2.69 -10.82
C LYS A 35 7.43 3.78 -11.31
N SER A 36 6.91 4.88 -11.85
CA SER A 36 7.74 6.03 -12.22
C SER A 36 8.51 6.62 -11.03
N LEU A 37 7.97 6.50 -9.82
CA LEU A 37 8.59 6.96 -8.58
C LEU A 37 9.76 6.06 -8.14
N PHE A 38 9.81 4.80 -8.59
CA PHE A 38 10.80 3.81 -8.13
C PHE A 38 12.23 4.15 -8.53
N ASN A 39 12.44 4.97 -9.56
CA ASN A 39 13.76 5.34 -10.02
C ASN A 39 14.44 6.37 -9.10
N ASP A 40 13.65 7.15 -8.36
CA ASP A 40 14.11 8.34 -7.63
C ASP A 40 14.17 8.11 -6.11
N ILE A 41 13.77 6.93 -5.63
CA ILE A 41 13.65 6.64 -4.19
C ILE A 41 14.24 5.26 -3.82
N ASP A 42 14.69 5.13 -2.57
CA ASP A 42 15.03 3.81 -2.00
C ASP A 42 13.72 3.09 -1.60
N TYR A 43 13.31 2.12 -2.40
CA TYR A 43 12.05 1.45 -2.20
C TYR A 43 12.19 -0.05 -1.94
N THR A 44 11.18 -0.60 -1.28
CA THR A 44 10.90 -2.03 -1.20
C THR A 44 9.45 -2.29 -1.57
N LEU A 45 9.23 -3.16 -2.54
CA LEU A 45 7.91 -3.63 -2.95
C LEU A 45 7.54 -4.88 -2.14
N ILE A 46 6.37 -4.86 -1.48
CA ILE A 46 5.85 -5.99 -0.71
C ILE A 46 4.49 -6.39 -1.26
N THR A 47 4.32 -7.66 -1.58
CA THR A 47 3.04 -8.22 -2.02
C THR A 47 2.90 -9.68 -1.61
N GLU A 48 1.79 -10.30 -1.92
CA GLU A 48 1.57 -11.72 -1.64
C GLU A 48 2.34 -12.60 -2.64
N LYS A 49 2.85 -13.74 -2.16
CA LYS A 49 3.55 -14.73 -2.99
C LYS A 49 2.52 -15.60 -3.70
N THR A 50 2.38 -15.40 -5.00
CA THR A 50 1.57 -16.22 -5.92
C THR A 50 2.35 -16.43 -7.20
N ASP A 51 1.94 -17.40 -8.03
CA ASP A 51 2.60 -17.62 -9.33
C ASP A 51 2.56 -16.37 -10.21
N SER A 52 1.47 -15.59 -10.11
CA SER A 52 1.31 -14.32 -10.84
C SER A 52 2.17 -13.17 -10.32
N THR A 53 2.83 -13.30 -9.16
CA THR A 53 3.67 -12.25 -8.58
C THR A 53 5.17 -12.61 -8.55
N LEU A 54 5.52 -13.87 -8.79
CA LEU A 54 6.93 -14.33 -8.72
C LEU A 54 7.85 -13.59 -9.68
N PHE A 55 7.36 -13.20 -10.85
CA PHE A 55 8.14 -12.48 -11.86
C PHE A 55 8.63 -11.09 -11.38
N LEU A 56 8.00 -10.52 -10.34
CA LEU A 56 8.36 -9.19 -9.85
C LEU A 56 9.82 -9.12 -9.38
N LYS A 57 10.38 -10.21 -8.83
CA LYS A 57 11.79 -10.26 -8.43
C LYS A 57 12.76 -10.07 -9.59
N ASN A 58 12.36 -10.44 -10.80
CA ASN A 58 13.18 -10.27 -12.00
C ASN A 58 13.07 -8.85 -12.58
N LYS A 59 12.00 -8.14 -12.22
CA LYS A 59 11.67 -6.82 -12.77
C LYS A 59 12.02 -5.67 -11.83
N TYR A 60 11.95 -5.87 -10.52
CA TYR A 60 12.16 -4.84 -9.49
C TYR A 60 13.25 -5.26 -8.51
N LYS A 61 14.05 -4.27 -8.03
CA LYS A 61 15.25 -4.52 -7.23
C LYS A 61 14.97 -5.15 -5.87
N ASN A 62 14.04 -4.60 -5.12
CA ASN A 62 13.79 -4.96 -3.72
C ASN A 62 12.35 -5.47 -3.56
N VAL A 63 12.14 -6.77 -3.81
CA VAL A 63 10.81 -7.40 -3.66
C VAL A 63 10.82 -8.35 -2.47
N LYS A 64 9.84 -8.21 -1.60
CA LYS A 64 9.54 -9.10 -0.48
C LYS A 64 8.13 -9.68 -0.65
N TYR A 65 7.93 -10.86 -0.10
CA TYR A 65 6.63 -11.53 -0.19
C TYR A 65 6.07 -11.84 1.18
N LEU A 66 4.76 -11.63 1.30
CA LEU A 66 3.92 -12.17 2.34
C LEU A 66 3.26 -13.46 1.87
N VAL A 67 2.78 -14.26 2.78
CA VAL A 67 2.06 -15.49 2.42
C VAL A 67 0.69 -15.11 1.88
N TYR A 68 0.32 -15.69 0.73
CA TYR A 68 -1.01 -15.52 0.17
C TYR A 68 -2.06 -16.10 1.11
N GLY A 69 -3.11 -15.34 1.38
CA GLY A 69 -4.23 -15.76 2.19
C GLY A 69 -5.51 -15.08 1.75
N THR A 70 -6.54 -15.89 1.52
CA THR A 70 -7.88 -15.40 1.18
C THR A 70 -8.87 -15.71 2.30
N GLN A 71 -9.82 -14.80 2.52
CA GLN A 71 -10.92 -15.02 3.47
C GLN A 71 -11.91 -16.09 3.00
N ASP A 72 -11.87 -16.50 1.75
CA ASP A 72 -12.68 -17.59 1.21
C ASP A 72 -12.33 -18.95 1.83
N HIS A 73 -11.09 -19.09 2.32
CA HIS A 73 -10.61 -20.25 3.06
C HIS A 73 -10.28 -19.86 4.49
N MET A 74 -11.31 -19.70 5.32
CA MET A 74 -11.22 -19.15 6.68
C MET A 74 -10.23 -19.91 7.59
N PHE A 75 -10.20 -21.24 7.53
CA PHE A 75 -9.36 -22.04 8.43
C PHE A 75 -7.85 -21.81 8.19
N PRO A 76 -7.30 -21.91 6.95
CA PRO A 76 -5.92 -21.52 6.71
C PRO A 76 -5.65 -20.04 6.98
N TYR A 77 -6.60 -19.16 6.64
CA TYR A 77 -6.46 -17.73 6.85
C TYR A 77 -6.23 -17.34 8.31
N LEU A 78 -6.84 -18.08 9.26
CA LEU A 78 -6.68 -17.85 10.69
C LEU A 78 -5.22 -17.98 11.16
N PHE A 79 -4.42 -18.81 10.50
CA PHE A 79 -2.98 -18.96 10.79
C PHE A 79 -2.11 -18.06 9.91
N ILE A 80 -2.48 -17.88 8.64
CA ILE A 80 -1.73 -17.07 7.69
C ILE A 80 -1.73 -15.59 8.08
N PHE A 81 -2.86 -15.07 8.55
CA PHE A 81 -2.95 -13.65 8.88
C PHE A 81 -2.06 -13.25 10.08
N PRO A 82 -2.05 -13.96 11.23
CA PRO A 82 -1.10 -13.72 12.31
C PRO A 82 0.36 -13.88 11.87
N PHE A 83 0.66 -14.89 11.04
CA PHE A 83 1.99 -15.07 10.49
C PHE A 83 2.43 -13.87 9.64
N ASN A 84 1.55 -13.35 8.80
CA ASN A 84 1.81 -12.15 7.99
C ASN A 84 1.98 -10.89 8.85
N ILE A 85 1.33 -10.79 10.01
CA ILE A 85 1.60 -9.70 10.97
C ILE A 85 3.04 -9.77 11.47
N ILE A 86 3.50 -10.96 11.89
CA ILE A 86 4.87 -11.17 12.36
C ILE A 86 5.87 -10.88 11.23
N LEU A 87 5.61 -11.37 10.03
CA LEU A 87 6.47 -11.16 8.88
C LEU A 87 6.54 -9.69 8.46
N SER A 88 5.42 -8.97 8.51
CA SER A 88 5.37 -7.52 8.29
C SER A 88 6.20 -6.77 9.33
N PHE A 89 6.14 -7.19 10.60
CA PHE A 89 6.94 -6.60 11.66
C PHE A 89 8.45 -6.84 11.45
N ILE A 90 8.84 -8.06 11.07
CA ILE A 90 10.24 -8.39 10.73
C ILE A 90 10.72 -7.53 9.56
N TYR A 91 9.93 -7.44 8.48
CA TYR A 91 10.27 -6.60 7.34
C TYR A 91 10.39 -5.13 7.72
N PHE A 92 9.48 -4.63 8.57
CA PHE A 92 9.56 -3.26 9.06
C PHE A 92 10.86 -2.98 9.81
N LEU A 93 11.29 -3.87 10.71
CA LEU A 93 12.53 -3.72 11.48
C LEU A 93 13.79 -3.76 10.58
N ILE A 94 13.78 -4.62 9.55
CA ILE A 94 14.90 -4.76 8.59
C ILE A 94 14.98 -3.54 7.66
N ILE A 95 13.85 -3.15 7.07
CA ILE A 95 13.79 -2.06 6.08
C ILE A 95 13.89 -0.70 6.75
N ARG A 96 13.27 -0.54 7.91
CA ARG A 96 13.14 0.73 8.66
C ARG A 96 12.60 1.85 7.76
N PRO A 97 11.40 1.67 7.20
CA PRO A 97 10.86 2.63 6.25
C PRO A 97 10.54 3.96 6.92
N ASP A 98 10.66 5.04 6.16
CA ASP A 98 10.14 6.36 6.55
C ASP A 98 8.69 6.54 6.11
N PHE A 99 8.33 5.90 5.00
CA PHE A 99 6.99 5.93 4.40
C PHE A 99 6.49 4.53 4.08
N VAL A 100 5.20 4.33 4.28
CA VAL A 100 4.46 3.16 3.78
C VAL A 100 3.38 3.67 2.84
N VAL A 101 3.43 3.23 1.59
CA VAL A 101 2.44 3.55 0.54
C VAL A 101 1.68 2.30 0.19
N SER A 102 0.36 2.37 0.16
CA SER A 102 -0.49 1.21 -0.14
C SER A 102 -1.72 1.59 -0.97
N THR A 103 -2.07 0.68 -1.88
CA THR A 103 -3.34 0.69 -2.62
C THR A 103 -4.36 -0.34 -2.07
N GLY A 104 -4.04 -0.98 -0.94
CA GLY A 104 -4.90 -2.00 -0.28
C GLY A 104 -4.31 -3.40 -0.43
N THR A 105 -4.89 -4.43 0.09
CA THR A 105 -6.08 -4.48 0.94
C THR A 105 -5.73 -4.87 2.37
N HIS A 106 -6.35 -5.97 2.89
CA HIS A 106 -6.09 -6.50 4.25
C HIS A 106 -4.61 -6.85 4.50
N THR A 107 -3.88 -7.28 3.46
CA THR A 107 -2.44 -7.62 3.49
C THR A 107 -1.58 -6.42 3.90
N ALA A 108 -1.97 -5.20 3.55
CA ALA A 108 -1.23 -3.97 3.89
C ALA A 108 -1.53 -3.45 5.31
N VAL A 109 -2.68 -3.83 5.89
CA VAL A 109 -3.13 -3.30 7.19
C VAL A 109 -2.11 -3.51 8.31
N PRO A 110 -1.49 -4.70 8.49
CA PRO A 110 -0.49 -4.91 9.53
C PRO A 110 0.70 -3.95 9.39
N MET A 111 1.26 -3.82 8.19
CA MET A 111 2.40 -2.93 7.92
C MET A 111 2.06 -1.46 8.23
N CYS A 112 0.88 -0.99 7.81
CA CYS A 112 0.43 0.37 8.12
C CYS A 112 0.26 0.61 9.62
N LYS A 113 -0.35 -0.35 10.36
CA LYS A 113 -0.49 -0.24 11.82
C LYS A 113 0.87 -0.21 12.54
N ILE A 114 1.82 -1.03 12.09
CA ILE A 114 3.20 -1.02 12.61
C ILE A 114 3.85 0.34 12.32
N ALA A 115 3.74 0.84 11.08
CA ALA A 115 4.26 2.15 10.71
C ALA A 115 3.68 3.27 11.59
N HIS A 116 2.37 3.24 11.85
CA HIS A 116 1.72 4.19 12.75
C HIS A 116 2.29 4.14 14.18
N LEU A 117 2.45 2.93 14.72
CA LEU A 117 3.03 2.71 16.06
C LEU A 117 4.45 3.31 16.17
N PHE A 118 5.24 3.18 15.11
CA PHE A 118 6.60 3.74 15.04
C PHE A 118 6.65 5.17 14.48
N LYS A 119 5.51 5.87 14.41
CA LYS A 119 5.39 7.26 13.95
C LYS A 119 5.97 7.49 12.55
N LYS A 120 5.85 6.49 11.69
CA LYS A 120 6.22 6.58 10.27
C LYS A 120 5.05 7.05 9.43
N LYS A 121 5.32 7.64 8.28
CA LYS A 121 4.31 8.22 7.42
C LYS A 121 3.57 7.17 6.61
N ILE A 122 2.25 7.30 6.54
CA ILE A 122 1.36 6.38 5.84
C ILE A 122 0.62 7.15 4.74
N VAL A 123 0.77 6.68 3.52
CA VAL A 123 0.00 7.13 2.36
C VAL A 123 -0.88 5.96 1.92
N TRP A 124 -2.18 6.15 2.02
CA TRP A 124 -3.17 5.18 1.54
C TRP A 124 -3.87 5.71 0.31
N ILE A 125 -3.94 4.88 -0.70
CA ILE A 125 -4.69 5.16 -1.93
C ILE A 125 -5.84 4.16 -1.99
N GLU A 126 -7.05 4.65 -1.90
CA GLU A 126 -8.23 3.80 -1.97
C GLU A 126 -8.41 3.30 -3.41
N THR A 127 -8.82 2.03 -3.55
CA THR A 127 -8.93 1.39 -4.88
C THR A 127 -9.97 2.08 -5.76
N MET A 128 -9.69 2.13 -7.05
CA MET A 128 -10.65 2.61 -8.05
C MET A 128 -11.85 1.69 -8.24
N ALA A 129 -11.76 0.43 -7.79
CA ALA A 129 -12.85 -0.53 -7.91
C ALA A 129 -14.09 -0.15 -7.08
N ASN A 130 -13.92 0.69 -6.06
CA ASN A 130 -15.01 1.17 -5.20
C ASN A 130 -15.30 2.64 -5.46
N ILE A 131 -16.44 2.94 -6.07
CA ILE A 131 -16.83 4.30 -6.42
C ILE A 131 -17.52 5.01 -5.24
N THR A 132 -18.41 4.32 -4.54
CA THR A 132 -19.30 4.94 -3.53
C THR A 132 -19.10 4.40 -2.12
N THR A 133 -18.44 3.25 -1.98
CA THR A 133 -18.27 2.57 -0.69
C THR A 133 -16.78 2.35 -0.41
N GLY A 134 -16.33 2.76 0.77
CA GLY A 134 -14.95 2.51 1.18
C GLY A 134 -14.69 1.03 1.50
N THR A 135 -13.48 0.57 1.22
CA THR A 135 -13.03 -0.78 1.59
C THR A 135 -12.97 -0.95 3.10
N LYS A 136 -13.07 -2.20 3.58
CA LYS A 136 -12.88 -2.51 5.02
C LYS A 136 -11.47 -2.08 5.48
N ALA A 137 -10.45 -2.34 4.67
CA ALA A 137 -9.07 -1.96 4.97
C ALA A 137 -8.90 -0.44 4.99
N GLY A 138 -9.45 0.28 4.00
CA GLY A 138 -9.44 1.74 3.95
C GLY A 138 -10.07 2.37 5.19
N LYS A 139 -11.24 1.87 5.63
CA LYS A 139 -11.89 2.35 6.86
C LYS A 139 -11.03 2.16 8.13
N ILE A 140 -10.25 1.07 8.20
CA ILE A 140 -9.31 0.81 9.31
C ILE A 140 -8.11 1.76 9.27
N ILE A 141 -7.60 2.08 8.07
CA ILE A 141 -6.39 2.88 7.90
C ILE A 141 -6.69 4.38 7.86
N TYR A 142 -7.87 4.79 7.43
CA TYR A 142 -8.26 6.19 7.33
C TYR A 142 -7.94 7.05 8.56
N PRO A 143 -8.25 6.62 9.81
CA PRO A 143 -7.98 7.43 10.99
C PRO A 143 -6.49 7.57 11.34
N ILE A 144 -5.63 6.74 10.78
CA ILE A 144 -4.20 6.69 11.08
C ILE A 144 -3.30 7.07 9.89
N ALA A 145 -3.86 7.25 8.70
CA ALA A 145 -3.12 7.68 7.52
C ALA A 145 -2.74 9.15 7.61
N ASP A 146 -1.48 9.47 7.29
CA ASP A 146 -1.02 10.85 7.15
C ASP A 146 -1.56 11.48 5.86
N LYS A 147 -1.70 10.69 4.81
CA LYS A 147 -2.33 11.06 3.55
C LYS A 147 -3.26 9.94 3.12
N PHE A 148 -4.52 10.29 2.88
CA PHE A 148 -5.53 9.37 2.37
C PHE A 148 -6.04 9.91 1.03
N ILE A 149 -5.85 9.14 -0.03
CA ILE A 149 -6.16 9.54 -1.40
C ILE A 149 -7.32 8.68 -1.88
N VAL A 150 -8.30 9.31 -2.50
CA VAL A 150 -9.41 8.65 -3.18
C VAL A 150 -9.35 8.96 -4.67
N GLN A 151 -9.79 8.02 -5.50
CA GLN A 151 -9.79 8.17 -6.94
C GLN A 151 -11.14 8.68 -7.48
N TRP A 152 -12.20 8.59 -6.67
CA TRP A 152 -13.55 9.03 -7.01
C TRP A 152 -14.04 10.13 -6.06
N PRO A 153 -14.61 11.23 -6.56
CA PRO A 153 -15.13 12.31 -5.71
C PRO A 153 -16.22 11.85 -4.74
N GLU A 154 -16.99 10.83 -5.10
CA GLU A 154 -18.05 10.25 -4.29
C GLU A 154 -17.55 9.70 -2.97
N LEU A 155 -16.31 9.20 -2.94
CA LEU A 155 -15.68 8.68 -1.74
C LEU A 155 -15.35 9.76 -0.70
N LEU A 156 -15.35 11.04 -1.06
CA LEU A 156 -15.20 12.13 -0.10
C LEU A 156 -16.37 12.18 0.90
N LYS A 157 -17.54 11.62 0.55
CA LYS A 157 -18.67 11.44 1.49
C LYS A 157 -18.36 10.40 2.57
N VAL A 158 -17.54 9.39 2.23
CA VAL A 158 -17.10 8.33 3.16
C VAL A 158 -15.85 8.75 3.93
N TYR A 159 -14.96 9.47 3.28
CA TYR A 159 -13.66 9.91 3.79
C TYR A 159 -13.51 11.44 3.65
N PRO A 160 -14.17 12.23 4.51
CA PRO A 160 -14.24 13.70 4.35
C PRO A 160 -12.89 14.43 4.41
N LYS A 161 -11.86 13.83 5.02
CA LYS A 161 -10.51 14.40 5.08
C LYS A 161 -9.57 13.84 4.00
N ALA A 162 -10.07 12.98 3.10
CA ALA A 162 -9.29 12.46 2.00
C ALA A 162 -9.11 13.51 0.89
N GLU A 163 -8.10 13.31 0.08
CA GLU A 163 -7.89 14.12 -1.12
C GLU A 163 -8.30 13.32 -2.36
N CYS A 164 -9.08 13.92 -3.25
CA CYS A 164 -9.43 13.29 -4.53
C CYS A 164 -8.43 13.72 -5.60
N TRP A 165 -7.63 12.74 -6.08
CA TRP A 165 -6.62 12.99 -7.10
C TRP A 165 -7.00 12.44 -8.48
N GLY A 166 -8.16 11.80 -8.60
CA GLY A 166 -8.56 11.10 -9.82
C GLY A 166 -7.88 9.74 -9.97
N SER A 167 -8.04 9.14 -11.15
CA SER A 167 -7.44 7.82 -11.44
C SER A 167 -5.91 7.89 -11.48
N ILE A 168 -5.27 6.85 -10.93
CA ILE A 168 -3.81 6.66 -11.00
C ILE A 168 -3.35 5.93 -12.27
N PHE A 169 -4.28 5.53 -13.15
CA PHE A 169 -4.02 4.96 -14.47
C PHE A 169 -4.08 6.01 -15.56
#